data_b55ccee05bb73787526f98b70c1baf10
#
_entry.id   b55ccee05bb73787526f98b70c1baf10
#
_cell.length_a   1.000
_cell.length_b   1.000
_cell.length_c   1.000
_cell.angle_alpha   90.00
_cell.angle_beta   90.00
_cell.angle_gamma   90.00
#
_symmetry.space_group_name_H-M   'P 1'
#
loop_
_entity.id
_entity.type
_entity.pdbx_description
1 polymer ?
#
loop_
_entity_poly.entity_id
_entity_poly.type
_entity_poly.pdbx_seq_one_letter_code
_entity_poly.pdbx_strand_id
1 'polypeptide(L)'
;IERLAFSAFSFLARYPLKAAVVACNTVTAVCVEKLREAFPFPIVGMEPAVRPAVAAAGGGEVLLLATRATLESARVKSLSEKTGGNITPLCLPTLAGEIERHMAELSAVDVEGLLRTVPRGKYAAAVLGCTHYVFVKERIAKALGCPVFDGNSGTADHLSEILNIRSEKSKKEPKNCVFFIGKAKNANKTFYFAQK
;
A
#
# COMPACT_ATOMS: atom_id res chain seq x y z
N ILE A 1 -16.24 2.00 -2.25
CA ILE A 1 -14.86 2.50 -2.11
C ILE A 1 -14.83 3.98 -2.44
N GLU A 2 -15.15 4.38 -3.68
CA GLU A 2 -15.07 5.76 -4.18
C GLU A 2 -15.81 6.76 -3.28
N ARG A 3 -17.09 6.53 -2.95
CA ARG A 3 -17.88 7.41 -2.08
C ARG A 3 -17.20 7.68 -0.72
N LEU A 4 -16.58 6.66 -0.12
CA LEU A 4 -15.90 6.81 1.16
C LEU A 4 -14.58 7.59 1.00
N ALA A 5 -13.85 7.37 -0.09
CA ALA A 5 -12.64 8.12 -0.39
C ALA A 5 -12.95 9.60 -0.60
N PHE A 6 -13.96 9.94 -1.40
CA PHE A 6 -14.41 11.32 -1.59
C PHE A 6 -14.87 11.99 -0.29
N SER A 7 -15.60 11.27 0.57
CA SER A 7 -16.00 11.79 1.89
C SER A 7 -14.78 12.12 2.75
N ALA A 8 -13.77 11.24 2.77
CA ALA A 8 -12.53 11.47 3.51
C ALA A 8 -11.75 12.68 2.96
N PHE A 9 -11.62 12.79 1.66
CA PHE A 9 -10.94 13.90 1.00
C PHE A 9 -11.70 15.23 1.15
N SER A 10 -13.02 15.24 1.12
CA SER A 10 -13.84 16.42 1.43
C SER A 10 -13.63 16.89 2.88
N PHE A 11 -13.41 15.97 3.80
CA PHE A 11 -13.02 16.34 5.16
C PHE A 11 -11.62 16.95 5.21
N LEU A 12 -10.64 16.33 4.56
CA LEU A 12 -9.26 16.80 4.48
C LEU A 12 -9.15 18.18 3.83
N ALA A 13 -9.97 18.46 2.80
CA ALA A 13 -9.98 19.74 2.09
C ALA A 13 -10.37 20.95 2.95
N ARG A 14 -10.83 20.74 4.19
CA ARG A 14 -11.09 21.81 5.16
C ARG A 14 -9.81 22.36 5.80
N TYR A 15 -8.67 21.69 5.57
CA TYR A 15 -7.39 22.05 6.14
C TYR A 15 -6.44 22.56 5.05
N PRO A 16 -5.49 23.46 5.37
CA PRO A 16 -4.50 23.95 4.42
C PRO A 16 -3.43 22.89 4.15
N LEU A 17 -3.76 21.90 3.31
CA LEU A 17 -2.87 20.80 2.98
C LEU A 17 -1.86 21.21 1.90
N LYS A 18 -0.60 20.79 2.08
CA LYS A 18 0.42 20.87 1.02
C LYS A 18 0.33 19.70 0.04
N ALA A 19 -0.09 18.53 0.51
CA ALA A 19 -0.36 17.33 -0.27
C ALA A 19 -1.18 16.35 0.57
N ALA A 20 -1.76 15.34 -0.07
CA ALA A 20 -2.39 14.20 0.59
C ALA A 20 -1.84 12.87 0.04
N VAL A 21 -1.80 11.84 0.88
CA VAL A 21 -1.40 10.49 0.48
C VAL A 21 -2.58 9.54 0.58
N VAL A 22 -2.86 8.85 -0.51
CA VAL A 22 -3.78 7.69 -0.51
C VAL A 22 -2.97 6.46 -0.12
N ALA A 23 -2.85 6.20 1.18
CA ALA A 23 -2.12 5.05 1.73
C ALA A 23 -2.94 3.75 1.62
N CYS A 24 -3.44 3.46 0.43
CA CYS A 24 -4.24 2.28 0.11
C CYS A 24 -4.13 1.95 -1.38
N ASN A 25 -3.58 0.78 -1.70
CA ASN A 25 -3.47 0.33 -3.10
C ASN A 25 -4.84 0.22 -3.78
N THR A 26 -5.85 -0.27 -3.06
CA THR A 26 -7.21 -0.43 -3.61
C THR A 26 -7.85 0.93 -3.96
N VAL A 27 -7.79 1.91 -3.05
CA VAL A 27 -8.34 3.26 -3.31
C VAL A 27 -7.57 3.93 -4.44
N THR A 28 -6.23 3.82 -4.43
CA THR A 28 -5.39 4.34 -5.53
C THR A 28 -5.79 3.73 -6.86
N ALA A 29 -5.93 2.41 -6.91
CA ALA A 29 -6.27 1.70 -8.13
C ALA A 29 -7.66 2.04 -8.68
N VAL A 30 -8.62 2.33 -7.80
CA VAL A 30 -10.03 2.55 -8.17
C VAL A 30 -10.34 4.00 -8.49
N CYS A 31 -9.80 4.98 -7.75
CA CYS A 31 -10.30 6.35 -7.86
C CYS A 31 -9.28 7.48 -7.66
N VAL A 32 -7.96 7.21 -7.65
CA VAL A 32 -6.97 8.27 -7.41
C VAL A 32 -7.02 9.39 -8.45
N GLU A 33 -7.27 9.08 -9.73
CA GLU A 33 -7.36 10.10 -10.78
C GLU A 33 -8.58 11.02 -10.55
N LYS A 34 -9.74 10.45 -10.24
CA LYS A 34 -10.94 11.23 -9.90
C LYS A 34 -10.73 12.13 -8.67
N LEU A 35 -9.95 11.65 -7.68
CA LEU A 35 -9.60 12.48 -6.52
C LEU A 35 -8.67 13.64 -6.93
N ARG A 36 -7.69 13.39 -7.82
CA ARG A 36 -6.80 14.44 -8.35
C ARG A 36 -7.54 15.51 -9.14
N GLU A 37 -8.57 15.13 -9.87
CA GLU A 37 -9.43 16.05 -10.62
C GLU A 37 -10.32 16.90 -9.70
N ALA A 38 -10.78 16.32 -8.57
CA ALA A 38 -11.76 16.94 -7.69
C ALA A 38 -11.16 17.83 -6.59
N PHE A 39 -9.90 17.66 -6.23
CA PHE A 39 -9.30 18.36 -5.10
C PHE A 39 -8.08 19.20 -5.52
N PRO A 40 -7.89 20.44 -4.95
CA PRO A 40 -6.92 21.40 -5.44
C PRO A 40 -5.48 21.19 -4.97
N PHE A 41 -5.22 20.16 -4.18
CA PHE A 41 -3.89 19.84 -3.67
C PHE A 41 -3.32 18.57 -4.30
N PRO A 42 -1.99 18.42 -4.37
CA PRO A 42 -1.35 17.23 -4.89
C PRO A 42 -1.77 15.98 -4.14
N ILE A 43 -2.08 14.89 -4.87
CA ILE A 43 -2.47 13.60 -4.29
C ILE A 43 -1.53 12.52 -4.75
N VAL A 44 -0.80 11.94 -3.81
CA VAL A 44 0.09 10.80 -4.01
C VAL A 44 -0.67 9.51 -3.75
N GLY A 45 -0.77 8.66 -4.75
CA GLY A 45 -1.35 7.33 -4.59
C GLY A 45 -0.27 6.28 -4.29
N MET A 46 -0.61 5.27 -3.50
CA MET A 46 0.27 4.13 -3.27
C MET A 46 0.08 3.08 -4.35
N GLU A 47 1.16 2.72 -5.04
CA GLU A 47 1.19 1.65 -6.03
C GLU A 47 1.97 0.44 -5.51
N PRO A 48 1.62 -0.78 -5.97
CA PRO A 48 2.47 -1.95 -5.73
C PRO A 48 3.86 -1.75 -6.33
N ALA A 49 4.90 -2.18 -5.60
CA ALA A 49 6.30 -2.04 -6.02
C ALA A 49 6.72 -3.06 -7.12
N VAL A 50 5.94 -3.14 -8.20
CA VAL A 50 6.14 -4.11 -9.28
C VAL A 50 7.46 -3.88 -10.01
N ARG A 51 7.80 -2.63 -10.35
CA ARG A 51 9.03 -2.31 -11.08
C ARG A 51 10.31 -2.76 -10.36
N PRO A 52 10.54 -2.40 -9.09
CA PRO A 52 11.72 -2.85 -8.37
C PRO A 52 11.74 -4.37 -8.15
N ALA A 53 10.58 -5.02 -7.98
CA ALA A 53 10.50 -6.47 -7.86
C ALA A 53 10.89 -7.18 -9.17
N VAL A 54 10.39 -6.72 -10.32
CA VAL A 54 10.74 -7.27 -11.64
C VAL A 54 12.23 -7.07 -11.93
N ALA A 55 12.78 -5.90 -11.60
CA ALA A 55 14.22 -5.65 -11.73
C ALA A 55 15.06 -6.61 -10.87
N ALA A 56 14.66 -6.82 -9.62
CA ALA A 56 15.33 -7.75 -8.70
C ALA A 56 15.17 -9.22 -9.10
N ALA A 57 14.07 -9.56 -9.77
CA ALA A 57 13.80 -10.93 -10.21
C ALA A 57 14.70 -11.41 -11.35
N GLY A 58 15.40 -10.52 -12.07
CA GLY A 58 16.36 -10.90 -13.11
C GLY A 58 15.79 -11.76 -14.22
N GLY A 59 14.52 -11.59 -14.59
CA GLY A 59 13.79 -12.39 -15.56
C GLY A 59 12.98 -13.56 -14.94
N GLY A 60 13.12 -13.79 -13.64
CA GLY A 60 12.31 -14.78 -12.90
C GLY A 60 10.87 -14.32 -12.69
N GLU A 61 10.01 -15.25 -12.25
CA GLU A 61 8.59 -14.99 -12.00
C GLU A 61 8.39 -14.18 -10.72
N VAL A 62 7.51 -13.17 -10.77
CA VAL A 62 7.16 -12.29 -9.64
C VAL A 62 5.72 -12.57 -9.19
N LEU A 63 5.53 -12.81 -7.89
CA LEU A 63 4.20 -12.99 -7.29
C LEU A 63 3.62 -11.66 -6.81
N LEU A 64 2.46 -11.26 -7.34
CA LEU A 64 1.74 -10.06 -6.87
C LEU A 64 0.59 -10.45 -5.94
N LEU A 65 0.79 -10.23 -4.64
CA LEU A 65 -0.20 -10.46 -3.58
C LEU A 65 -1.07 -9.21 -3.39
N ALA A 66 -2.37 -9.28 -3.66
CA ALA A 66 -3.23 -8.11 -3.50
C ALA A 66 -4.70 -8.49 -3.23
N THR A 67 -5.52 -7.47 -2.98
CA THR A 67 -6.97 -7.62 -2.94
C THR A 67 -7.53 -7.79 -4.35
N ARG A 68 -8.71 -8.40 -4.47
CA ARG A 68 -9.39 -8.60 -5.76
C ARG A 68 -9.52 -7.27 -6.53
N ALA A 69 -10.05 -6.24 -5.88
CA ALA A 69 -10.26 -4.94 -6.51
C ALA A 69 -8.96 -4.28 -7.02
N THR A 70 -7.84 -4.53 -6.35
CA THR A 70 -6.52 -4.07 -6.81
C THR A 70 -6.08 -4.83 -8.06
N LEU A 71 -6.17 -6.16 -8.05
CA LEU A 71 -5.74 -7.01 -9.18
C LEU A 71 -6.58 -6.80 -10.45
N GLU A 72 -7.89 -6.58 -10.28
CA GLU A 72 -8.83 -6.37 -11.40
C GLU A 72 -8.75 -4.96 -11.99
N SER A 73 -8.07 -4.02 -11.32
CA SER A 73 -7.98 -2.63 -11.78
C SER A 73 -7.17 -2.49 -13.08
N ALA A 74 -7.64 -1.62 -13.97
CA ALA A 74 -6.92 -1.28 -15.21
C ALA A 74 -5.52 -0.72 -14.91
N ARG A 75 -5.38 0.02 -13.79
CA ARG A 75 -4.10 0.61 -13.37
C ARG A 75 -3.04 -0.45 -13.08
N VAL A 76 -3.38 -1.49 -12.31
CA VAL A 76 -2.43 -2.57 -11.96
C VAL A 76 -2.13 -3.43 -13.18
N LYS A 77 -3.12 -3.71 -14.03
CA LYS A 77 -2.91 -4.41 -15.30
C LYS A 77 -1.92 -3.66 -16.20
N SER A 78 -2.16 -2.36 -16.43
CA SER A 78 -1.24 -1.51 -17.21
C SER A 78 0.17 -1.41 -16.58
N LEU A 79 0.28 -1.38 -15.24
CA LEU A 79 1.58 -1.39 -14.57
C LEU A 79 2.32 -2.70 -14.83
N SER A 80 1.64 -3.83 -14.76
CA SER A 80 2.21 -5.15 -15.03
C SER A 80 2.66 -5.28 -16.49
N GLU A 81 1.85 -4.86 -17.45
CA GLU A 81 2.17 -4.87 -18.87
C GLU A 81 3.40 -4.00 -19.21
N LYS A 82 3.44 -2.78 -18.65
CA LYS A 82 4.54 -1.82 -18.88
C LYS A 82 5.89 -2.26 -18.29
N THR A 83 5.89 -3.12 -17.29
CA THR A 83 7.14 -3.63 -16.71
C THR A 83 7.75 -4.77 -17.51
N GLY A 84 6.98 -5.42 -18.39
CA GLY A 84 7.46 -6.54 -19.21
C GLY A 84 7.89 -7.77 -18.44
N GLY A 85 7.59 -7.84 -17.13
CA GLY A 85 7.95 -8.96 -16.27
C GLY A 85 6.91 -10.08 -16.27
N ASN A 86 7.36 -11.29 -15.92
CA ASN A 86 6.46 -12.42 -15.70
C ASN A 86 5.81 -12.29 -14.31
N ILE A 87 4.56 -11.81 -14.24
CA ILE A 87 3.87 -11.48 -12.99
C ILE A 87 2.66 -12.40 -12.83
N THR A 88 2.66 -13.16 -11.74
CA THR A 88 1.53 -14.02 -11.34
C THR A 88 0.72 -13.31 -10.24
N PRO A 89 -0.54 -12.97 -10.49
CA PRO A 89 -1.41 -12.39 -9.47
C PRO A 89 -1.93 -13.47 -8.51
N LEU A 90 -1.92 -13.15 -7.20
CA LEU A 90 -2.56 -13.97 -6.16
C LEU A 90 -3.45 -13.10 -5.28
N CYS A 91 -4.74 -13.40 -5.30
CA CYS A 91 -5.71 -12.74 -4.44
C CYS A 91 -5.71 -13.36 -3.04
N LEU A 92 -5.49 -12.54 -2.01
CA LEU A 92 -5.62 -12.93 -0.60
C LEU A 92 -6.76 -12.13 0.06
N PRO A 93 -8.03 -12.50 -0.18
CA PRO A 93 -9.19 -11.67 0.16
C PRO A 93 -9.39 -11.51 1.67
N THR A 94 -8.91 -12.45 2.49
CA THR A 94 -9.10 -12.46 3.94
C THR A 94 -7.95 -11.86 4.72
N LEU A 95 -6.73 -11.85 4.16
CA LEU A 95 -5.50 -11.48 4.89
C LEU A 95 -5.55 -10.08 5.52
N ALA A 96 -6.09 -9.08 4.82
CA ALA A 96 -6.21 -7.73 5.38
C ALA A 96 -7.12 -7.71 6.62
N GLY A 97 -8.26 -8.39 6.56
CA GLY A 97 -9.18 -8.48 7.68
C GLY A 97 -8.65 -9.32 8.85
N GLU A 98 -7.84 -10.35 8.58
CA GLU A 98 -7.13 -11.11 9.61
C GLU A 98 -6.11 -10.22 10.34
N ILE A 99 -5.32 -9.46 9.60
CA ILE A 99 -4.36 -8.51 10.16
C ILE A 99 -5.09 -7.47 11.04
N GLU A 100 -6.19 -6.87 10.55
CA GLU A 100 -6.96 -5.89 11.32
C GLU A 100 -7.53 -6.48 12.63
N ARG A 101 -8.00 -7.72 12.60
CA ARG A 101 -8.52 -8.40 13.80
C ARG A 101 -7.43 -8.73 14.82
N HIS A 102 -6.22 -8.99 14.34
CA HIS A 102 -5.09 -9.43 15.17
C HIS A 102 -3.98 -8.38 15.28
N MET A 103 -4.30 -7.08 15.15
CA MET A 103 -3.28 -6.01 15.23
C MET A 103 -2.49 -5.99 16.53
N ALA A 104 -3.07 -6.45 17.64
CA ALA A 104 -2.38 -6.55 18.93
C ALA A 104 -1.46 -7.79 19.02
N GLU A 105 -1.71 -8.81 18.19
CA GLU A 105 -0.96 -10.06 18.18
C GLU A 105 -0.88 -10.63 16.76
N LEU A 106 0.00 -10.06 15.96
CA LEU A 106 0.18 -10.44 14.55
C LEU A 106 0.64 -11.89 14.33
N SER A 107 1.17 -12.54 15.37
CA SER A 107 1.51 -13.97 15.36
C SER A 107 0.29 -14.87 15.16
N ALA A 108 -0.91 -14.41 15.56
CA ALA A 108 -2.17 -15.15 15.39
C ALA A 108 -2.70 -15.14 13.95
N VAL A 109 -2.16 -14.31 13.05
CA VAL A 109 -2.53 -14.32 11.63
C VAL A 109 -1.93 -15.58 10.97
N ASP A 110 -2.76 -16.42 10.36
CA ASP A 110 -2.31 -17.64 9.68
C ASP A 110 -1.77 -17.36 8.27
N VAL A 111 -0.60 -16.71 8.20
CA VAL A 111 0.08 -16.40 6.92
C VAL A 111 0.49 -17.66 6.18
N GLU A 112 1.04 -18.63 6.90
CA GLU A 112 1.55 -19.88 6.35
C GLU A 112 0.42 -20.74 5.77
N GLY A 113 -0.72 -20.81 6.46
CA GLY A 113 -1.91 -21.50 5.95
C GLY A 113 -2.50 -20.84 4.70
N LEU A 114 -2.52 -19.50 4.65
CA LEU A 114 -2.98 -18.77 3.47
C LEU A 114 -2.07 -18.94 2.25
N LEU A 115 -0.78 -19.17 2.46
CA LEU A 115 0.21 -19.35 1.39
C LEU A 115 0.57 -20.84 1.13
N ARG A 116 -0.06 -21.80 1.81
CA ARG A 116 0.29 -23.23 1.75
C ARG A 116 0.29 -23.83 0.35
N THR A 117 -0.51 -23.28 -0.56
CA THR A 117 -0.61 -23.75 -1.96
C THR A 117 0.44 -23.11 -2.87
N VAL A 118 1.19 -22.13 -2.36
CA VAL A 118 2.25 -21.46 -3.12
C VAL A 118 3.56 -22.20 -2.87
N PRO A 119 4.18 -22.82 -3.89
CA PRO A 119 5.43 -23.53 -3.71
C PRO A 119 6.54 -22.58 -3.28
N ARG A 120 7.23 -22.95 -2.19
CA ARG A 120 8.38 -22.19 -1.71
C ARG A 120 9.51 -22.16 -2.74
N GLY A 121 10.10 -20.99 -2.98
CA GLY A 121 11.21 -20.82 -3.92
C GLY A 121 10.80 -20.83 -5.39
N LYS A 122 9.48 -20.91 -5.69
CA LYS A 122 8.98 -20.83 -7.08
C LYS A 122 9.21 -19.43 -7.67
N TYR A 123 8.97 -18.40 -6.87
CA TYR A 123 9.03 -17.01 -7.32
C TYR A 123 10.37 -16.37 -6.98
N ALA A 124 10.93 -15.60 -7.91
CA ALA A 124 12.18 -14.86 -7.69
C ALA A 124 11.97 -13.63 -6.80
N ALA A 125 10.75 -13.07 -6.77
CA ALA A 125 10.36 -11.99 -5.89
C ALA A 125 8.85 -11.99 -5.66
N ALA A 126 8.40 -11.32 -4.59
CA ALA A 126 6.98 -11.07 -4.37
C ALA A 126 6.71 -9.59 -4.11
N VAL A 127 5.48 -9.13 -4.42
CA VAL A 127 5.04 -7.75 -4.25
C VAL A 127 3.79 -7.71 -3.39
N LEU A 128 3.77 -6.82 -2.40
CA LEU A 128 2.60 -6.55 -1.59
C LEU A 128 1.77 -5.41 -2.21
N GLY A 129 0.65 -5.78 -2.79
CA GLY A 129 -0.35 -4.85 -3.36
C GLY A 129 -1.47 -4.49 -2.37
N CYS A 130 -1.20 -4.60 -1.07
CA CYS A 130 -2.07 -4.16 0.01
C CYS A 130 -1.24 -3.64 1.18
N THR A 131 -1.58 -2.47 1.70
CA THR A 131 -0.86 -1.82 2.79
C THR A 131 -0.88 -2.63 4.10
N HIS A 132 -1.93 -3.40 4.35
CA HIS A 132 -2.00 -4.27 5.53
C HIS A 132 -0.97 -5.40 5.49
N TYR A 133 -0.65 -5.93 4.31
CA TYR A 133 0.26 -7.09 4.20
C TYR A 133 1.68 -6.77 4.67
N VAL A 134 2.06 -5.49 4.73
CA VAL A 134 3.36 -5.05 5.23
C VAL A 134 3.58 -5.45 6.70
N PHE A 135 2.52 -5.52 7.51
CA PHE A 135 2.62 -5.93 8.91
C PHE A 135 3.07 -7.38 9.12
N VAL A 136 2.91 -8.21 8.11
CA VAL A 136 3.33 -9.63 8.12
C VAL A 136 4.35 -9.93 7.00
N LYS A 137 5.02 -8.91 6.47
CA LYS A 137 5.97 -8.98 5.34
C LYS A 137 7.05 -10.03 5.55
N GLU A 138 7.66 -10.05 6.73
CA GLU A 138 8.75 -10.99 7.04
C GLU A 138 8.27 -12.44 7.04
N ARG A 139 7.05 -12.69 7.54
CA ARG A 139 6.45 -14.03 7.50
C ARG A 139 6.11 -14.45 6.08
N ILE A 140 5.60 -13.53 5.25
CA ILE A 140 5.37 -13.78 3.82
C ILE A 140 6.69 -14.12 3.12
N ALA A 141 7.75 -13.34 3.35
CA ALA A 141 9.07 -13.59 2.77
C ALA A 141 9.62 -14.97 3.16
N LYS A 142 9.49 -15.33 4.44
CA LYS A 142 9.90 -16.65 4.95
C LYS A 142 9.08 -17.80 4.32
N ALA A 143 7.76 -17.64 4.21
CA ALA A 143 6.89 -18.63 3.62
C ALA A 143 7.18 -18.85 2.12
N LEU A 144 7.38 -17.78 1.37
CA LEU A 144 7.66 -17.84 -0.07
C LEU A 144 9.13 -18.20 -0.39
N GLY A 145 10.07 -17.88 0.51
CA GLY A 145 11.50 -18.08 0.28
C GLY A 145 12.11 -17.13 -0.75
N CYS A 146 11.53 -15.92 -0.91
CA CYS A 146 12.01 -14.91 -1.82
C CYS A 146 11.89 -13.49 -1.22
N PRO A 147 12.62 -12.49 -1.77
CA PRO A 147 12.49 -11.09 -1.34
C PRO A 147 11.08 -10.56 -1.63
N VAL A 148 10.58 -9.71 -0.70
CA VAL A 148 9.24 -9.13 -0.75
C VAL A 148 9.34 -7.61 -0.81
N PHE A 149 8.65 -7.02 -1.78
CA PHE A 149 8.63 -5.59 -2.06
C PHE A 149 7.26 -4.98 -1.71
N ASP A 150 7.25 -3.74 -1.23
CA ASP A 150 6.05 -2.95 -0.98
C ASP A 150 6.21 -1.51 -1.47
N GLY A 151 5.09 -0.77 -1.56
CA GLY A 151 5.06 0.58 -2.12
C GLY A 151 5.44 1.70 -1.17
N ASN A 152 5.81 1.42 0.09
CA ASN A 152 5.97 2.46 1.13
C ASN A 152 7.08 3.45 0.77
N SER A 153 8.30 2.95 0.49
CA SER A 153 9.45 3.82 0.17
C SER A 153 9.16 4.67 -1.08
N GLY A 154 8.70 4.05 -2.17
CA GLY A 154 8.41 4.79 -3.40
C GLY A 154 7.31 5.86 -3.22
N THR A 155 6.32 5.60 -2.38
CA THR A 155 5.28 6.60 -2.04
C THR A 155 5.87 7.75 -1.23
N ALA A 156 6.73 7.46 -0.25
CA ALA A 156 7.40 8.46 0.57
C ALA A 156 8.37 9.33 -0.25
N ASP A 157 9.15 8.70 -1.12
CA ASP A 157 10.08 9.39 -2.02
C ASP A 157 9.33 10.35 -2.96
N HIS A 158 8.27 9.88 -3.59
CA HIS A 158 7.44 10.72 -4.47
C HIS A 158 6.76 11.88 -3.72
N LEU A 159 6.28 11.66 -2.50
CA LEU A 159 5.77 12.74 -1.66
C LEU A 159 6.87 13.78 -1.36
N SER A 160 8.07 13.32 -1.04
CA SER A 160 9.22 14.19 -0.74
C SER A 160 9.60 15.03 -1.96
N GLU A 161 9.57 14.46 -3.15
CA GLU A 161 9.79 15.17 -4.42
C GLU A 161 8.74 16.27 -4.65
N ILE A 162 7.45 15.95 -4.51
CA ILE A 162 6.34 16.91 -4.68
C ILE A 162 6.46 18.08 -3.70
N LEU A 163 6.86 17.81 -2.46
CA LEU A 163 6.98 18.81 -1.43
C LEU A 163 8.34 19.52 -1.43
N ASN A 164 9.27 19.16 -2.32
CA ASN A 164 10.66 19.63 -2.34
C ASN A 164 11.37 19.47 -0.98
N ILE A 165 11.04 18.40 -0.26
CA ILE A 165 11.69 18.07 1.00
C ILE A 165 12.99 17.33 0.66
N ARG A 166 14.14 18.00 0.83
CA ARG A 166 15.42 17.31 0.81
C ARG A 166 15.55 16.48 2.07
N SER A 167 15.92 15.21 1.92
CA SER A 167 16.19 14.32 3.05
C SER A 167 17.51 14.76 3.73
N GLU A 168 17.47 15.85 4.46
CA GLU A 168 18.47 16.07 5.48
C GLU A 168 18.16 15.06 6.58
N LYS A 169 19.17 14.28 6.99
CA LYS A 169 19.11 13.45 8.21
C LYS A 169 18.99 14.38 9.42
N SER A 170 17.85 15.04 9.54
CA SER A 170 17.55 15.93 10.65
C SER A 170 17.33 15.07 11.89
N LYS A 171 18.21 15.24 12.90
CA LYS A 171 18.02 14.73 14.26
C LYS A 171 16.88 15.42 15.00
N LYS A 172 16.13 16.32 14.36
CA LYS A 172 14.97 17.01 14.95
C LYS A 172 13.71 16.25 14.58
N GLU A 173 12.87 15.99 15.57
CA GLU A 173 11.53 15.44 15.34
C GLU A 173 10.79 16.27 14.29
N PRO A 174 10.16 15.65 13.29
CA PRO A 174 9.48 16.39 12.25
C PRO A 174 8.29 17.14 12.86
N LYS A 175 8.21 18.43 12.63
CA LYS A 175 7.04 19.28 12.97
C LYS A 175 5.88 19.05 11.99
N ASN A 176 5.77 17.86 11.41
CA ASN A 176 4.78 17.54 10.38
C ASN A 176 3.63 16.77 11.01
N CYS A 177 2.41 17.27 10.82
CA CYS A 177 1.21 16.55 11.21
C CYS A 177 0.93 15.45 10.18
N VAL A 178 0.81 14.23 10.64
CA VAL A 178 0.35 13.10 9.83
C VAL A 178 -1.08 12.77 10.25
N PHE A 179 -2.00 12.82 9.29
CA PHE A 179 -3.40 12.49 9.53
C PHE A 179 -3.69 11.10 9.01
N PHE A 180 -4.25 10.23 9.86
CA PHE A 180 -4.80 8.97 9.42
C PHE A 180 -6.32 9.02 9.49
N ILE A 181 -6.99 8.71 8.38
CA ILE A 181 -8.44 8.56 8.34
C ILE A 181 -8.73 7.10 8.07
N GLY A 182 -9.27 6.41 9.06
CA GLY A 182 -9.71 5.03 8.97
C GLY A 182 -11.02 4.83 9.71
N LYS A 183 -11.83 3.85 9.28
CA LYS A 183 -13.04 3.46 9.99
C LYS A 183 -12.75 2.21 10.79
N ALA A 184 -12.59 2.33 12.11
CA ALA A 184 -12.62 1.17 12.99
C ALA A 184 -14.06 0.68 13.10
N LYS A 185 -14.28 -0.63 12.96
CA LYS A 185 -15.61 -1.26 12.95
C LYS A 185 -16.43 -1.05 14.22
N ASN A 186 -15.86 -0.58 15.32
CA ASN A 186 -16.53 -0.47 16.63
C ASN A 186 -16.24 0.83 17.39
N ALA A 187 -15.91 1.92 16.75
CA ALA A 187 -15.71 3.17 17.48
C ALA A 187 -16.28 4.36 16.74
N ASN A 188 -17.20 5.05 17.39
CA ASN A 188 -17.50 6.46 17.17
C ASN A 188 -16.28 7.32 17.55
N LYS A 189 -15.08 6.99 17.10
CA LYS A 189 -13.86 7.71 17.45
C LYS A 189 -13.15 8.17 16.20
N THR A 190 -13.27 9.46 16.01
CA THR A 190 -12.53 10.29 15.10
C THR A 190 -11.12 10.53 15.67
N PHE A 191 -10.16 10.69 14.97
CA PHE A 191 -8.82 10.38 15.04
C PHE A 191 -7.80 11.44 15.05
N TYR A 192 -6.79 11.17 15.51
CA TYR A 192 -5.66 11.61 16.28
C TYR A 192 -4.79 12.59 15.51
N PHE A 193 -4.72 13.78 16.11
CA PHE A 193 -3.75 14.80 15.82
C PHE A 193 -2.52 14.53 16.70
N ALA A 194 -1.36 14.32 16.11
CA ALA A 194 -0.12 14.59 16.79
C ALA A 194 0.32 15.98 16.37
N GLN A 195 -0.11 17.00 17.12
CA GLN A 195 0.61 18.26 17.19
C GLN A 195 1.67 18.10 18.25
N LYS A 196 2.92 18.23 17.88
CA LYS A 196 3.98 18.73 18.75
C LYS A 196 4.68 19.90 18.06
#